data_73ab1484dbe11b2f5a87f05554448742
#
_entry.id   73ab1484dbe11b2f5a87f05554448742
#
_cell.length_a   1.000
_cell.length_b   1.000
_cell.length_c   1.000
_cell.angle_alpha   90.00
_cell.angle_beta   90.00
_cell.angle_gamma   90.00
#
_symmetry.space_group_name_H-M   'P 1'
#
loop_
_entity.id
_entity.type
_entity.pdbx_description
1 polymer ?
#
loop_
_entity_poly.entity_id
_entity_poly.type
_entity_poly.pdbx_seq_one_letter_code
_entity_poly.pdbx_strand_id
1 'polypeptide(L)'
;PIHQRYLLSLQDMDRSKHLAEMIEAGVTTFKIEGRLKDRDYVTNIVAYYRQQLDQLIDSNPMLQHASTPSVYRYDFIPNPAKTFHRGATDYFLHGRTPNMANWDTPKSTGEKIGKVVAIKHNAICVELAPGITLHNGDGICYQDKGFAINRIEGDWIFPNIQVSRIGNRVIGT
;
A
#
# COMPACT_ATOMS: atom_id res chain seq x y z
N PRO A 1 -15.12 25.57 -10.04
CA PRO A 1 -14.07 24.59 -10.36
C PRO A 1 -14.36 23.27 -9.65
N ILE A 2 -14.40 22.17 -10.41
CA ILE A 2 -14.59 20.85 -9.80
C ILE A 2 -13.24 20.46 -9.22
N HIS A 3 -13.11 20.48 -7.88
CA HIS A 3 -11.90 20.08 -7.17
C HIS A 3 -11.74 18.56 -7.05
N GLN A 4 -12.78 17.79 -7.36
CA GLN A 4 -12.83 16.32 -7.25
C GLN A 4 -12.92 15.71 -8.65
N ARG A 5 -11.80 15.23 -9.18
CA ARG A 5 -11.71 14.74 -10.57
C ARG A 5 -12.18 13.30 -10.73
N TYR A 6 -11.95 12.45 -9.71
CA TYR A 6 -12.07 11.00 -9.85
C TYR A 6 -13.09 10.42 -8.88
N LEU A 7 -14.36 10.78 -9.07
CA LEU A 7 -15.49 10.38 -8.21
C LEU A 7 -15.66 8.86 -8.09
N LEU A 8 -15.27 8.11 -9.11
CA LEU A 8 -15.38 6.65 -9.16
C LEU A 8 -14.09 5.91 -8.77
N SER A 9 -13.04 6.64 -8.38
CA SER A 9 -11.79 6.06 -7.88
C SER A 9 -11.93 5.68 -6.41
N LEU A 10 -12.72 4.65 -6.11
CA LEU A 10 -12.92 4.19 -4.73
C LEU A 10 -11.60 3.77 -4.10
N GLN A 11 -11.42 4.14 -2.84
CA GLN A 11 -10.33 3.64 -2.01
C GLN A 11 -10.51 2.13 -1.77
N ASP A 12 -9.41 1.43 -1.52
CA ASP A 12 -9.47 0.01 -1.21
C ASP A 12 -10.01 -0.19 0.21
N MET A 13 -10.96 -1.13 0.38
CA MET A 13 -11.54 -1.43 1.68
C MET A 13 -10.52 -2.20 2.52
N ASP A 14 -10.08 -1.59 3.61
CA ASP A 14 -9.19 -2.19 4.59
C ASP A 14 -9.82 -2.18 5.98
N ARG A 15 -10.07 -3.36 6.51
CA ARG A 15 -10.62 -3.58 7.86
C ARG A 15 -9.63 -4.26 8.80
N SER A 16 -8.37 -4.28 8.47
CA SER A 16 -7.34 -4.95 9.28
C SER A 16 -7.29 -4.46 10.72
N LYS A 17 -7.52 -3.17 10.93
CA LYS A 17 -7.54 -2.54 12.25
C LYS A 17 -8.78 -2.86 13.09
N HIS A 18 -9.82 -3.40 12.46
CA HIS A 18 -11.13 -3.67 13.06
C HIS A 18 -11.42 -5.17 13.22
N LEU A 19 -10.42 -6.03 13.00
CA LEU A 19 -10.60 -7.49 13.09
C LEU A 19 -11.08 -7.91 14.48
N ALA A 20 -10.51 -7.36 15.55
CA ALA A 20 -10.93 -7.67 16.92
C ALA A 20 -12.40 -7.32 17.14
N GLU A 21 -12.80 -6.12 16.80
CA GLU A 21 -14.19 -5.63 16.92
C GLU A 21 -15.17 -6.50 16.10
N MET A 22 -14.78 -6.89 14.89
CA MET A 22 -15.59 -7.76 14.04
C MET A 22 -15.74 -9.16 14.64
N ILE A 23 -14.68 -9.73 15.22
CA ILE A 23 -14.71 -11.03 15.91
C ILE A 23 -15.63 -10.96 17.15
N GLU A 24 -15.50 -9.90 17.95
CA GLU A 24 -16.37 -9.68 19.11
C GLU A 24 -17.84 -9.54 18.71
N ALA A 25 -18.12 -8.95 17.55
CA ALA A 25 -19.47 -8.90 16.98
C ALA A 25 -19.96 -10.23 16.38
N GLY A 26 -19.15 -11.31 16.44
CA GLY A 26 -19.53 -12.65 16.00
C GLY A 26 -19.11 -13.02 14.59
N VAL A 27 -18.24 -12.25 13.94
CA VAL A 27 -17.69 -12.63 12.62
C VAL A 27 -16.68 -13.77 12.81
N THR A 28 -16.92 -14.89 12.13
CA THR A 28 -16.08 -16.11 12.21
C THR A 28 -15.27 -16.37 10.95
N THR A 29 -15.59 -15.71 9.86
CA THR A 29 -14.95 -15.95 8.56
C THR A 29 -14.72 -14.63 7.83
N PHE A 30 -13.53 -14.46 7.29
CA PHE A 30 -13.15 -13.29 6.51
C PHE A 30 -12.85 -13.71 5.07
N LYS A 31 -13.43 -12.98 4.13
CA LYS A 31 -13.20 -13.18 2.70
C LYS A 31 -12.45 -12.00 2.12
N ILE A 32 -11.31 -12.26 1.51
CA ILE A 32 -10.52 -11.24 0.80
C ILE A 32 -10.88 -11.32 -0.69
N GLU A 33 -11.31 -10.20 -1.25
CA GLU A 33 -11.55 -10.07 -2.69
C GLU A 33 -10.34 -9.42 -3.36
N GLY A 34 -9.82 -10.07 -4.39
CA GLY A 34 -8.64 -9.63 -5.12
C GLY A 34 -8.77 -9.79 -6.64
N ARG A 35 -10.00 -9.72 -7.18
CA ARG A 35 -10.25 -9.82 -8.63
C ARG A 35 -9.47 -8.73 -9.36
N LEU A 36 -8.85 -9.10 -10.46
CA LEU A 36 -8.00 -8.22 -11.27
C LEU A 36 -6.72 -7.72 -10.55
N LYS A 37 -6.36 -8.34 -9.44
CA LYS A 37 -5.09 -8.09 -8.75
C LYS A 37 -4.06 -9.15 -9.14
N ASP A 38 -2.80 -8.77 -9.13
CA ASP A 38 -1.69 -9.68 -9.41
C ASP A 38 -1.39 -10.61 -8.20
N ARG A 39 -0.48 -11.54 -8.43
CA ARG A 39 -0.06 -12.52 -7.43
C ARG A 39 0.57 -11.83 -6.22
N ASP A 40 1.40 -10.82 -6.45
CA ASP A 40 2.17 -10.15 -5.40
C ASP A 40 1.24 -9.38 -4.47
N TYR A 41 0.22 -8.73 -5.03
CA TYR A 41 -0.85 -8.12 -4.24
C TYR A 41 -1.55 -9.16 -3.35
N VAL A 42 -2.01 -10.27 -3.94
CA VAL A 42 -2.74 -11.30 -3.18
C VAL A 42 -1.86 -11.88 -2.08
N THR A 43 -0.61 -12.21 -2.38
CA THR A 43 0.34 -12.75 -1.41
C THR A 43 0.57 -11.78 -0.26
N ASN A 44 0.81 -10.51 -0.55
CA ASN A 44 1.07 -9.47 0.45
C ASN A 44 -0.16 -9.22 1.35
N ILE A 45 -1.34 -9.06 0.77
CA ILE A 45 -2.57 -8.80 1.53
C ILE A 45 -2.95 -10.01 2.40
N VAL A 46 -2.89 -11.23 1.87
CA VAL A 46 -3.21 -12.44 2.63
C VAL A 46 -2.23 -12.62 3.79
N ALA A 47 -0.93 -12.44 3.55
CA ALA A 47 0.09 -12.50 4.60
C ALA A 47 -0.14 -11.44 5.68
N TYR A 48 -0.51 -10.22 5.29
CA TYR A 48 -0.79 -9.13 6.22
C TYR A 48 -1.98 -9.44 7.13
N TYR A 49 -3.14 -9.82 6.55
CA TYR A 49 -4.32 -10.17 7.34
C TYR A 49 -4.08 -11.42 8.20
N ARG A 50 -3.34 -12.41 7.70
CA ARG A 50 -2.97 -13.58 8.50
C ARG A 50 -2.15 -13.19 9.72
N GLN A 51 -1.15 -12.33 9.55
CA GLN A 51 -0.34 -11.83 10.66
C GLN A 51 -1.17 -11.10 11.71
N GLN A 52 -2.11 -10.23 11.28
CA GLN A 52 -3.00 -9.53 12.20
C GLN A 52 -3.91 -10.51 12.97
N LEU A 53 -4.46 -11.51 12.29
CA LEU A 53 -5.29 -12.53 12.93
C LEU A 53 -4.50 -13.40 13.91
N ASP A 54 -3.28 -13.81 13.56
CA ASP A 54 -2.43 -14.60 14.46
C ASP A 54 -2.12 -13.83 15.74
N GLN A 55 -1.77 -12.56 15.64
CA GLN A 55 -1.54 -11.70 16.81
C GLN A 55 -2.78 -11.61 17.71
N LEU A 56 -3.97 -11.50 17.14
CA LEU A 56 -5.23 -11.48 17.90
C LEU A 56 -5.51 -12.82 18.55
N ILE A 57 -5.32 -13.93 17.87
CA ILE A 57 -5.53 -15.28 18.39
C ILE A 57 -4.55 -15.56 19.53
N ASP A 58 -3.27 -15.24 19.36
CA ASP A 58 -2.24 -15.46 20.35
C ASP A 58 -2.46 -14.60 21.62
N SER A 59 -3.07 -13.42 21.47
CA SER A 59 -3.39 -12.54 22.59
C SER A 59 -4.71 -12.82 23.30
N ASN A 60 -5.57 -13.65 22.72
CA ASN A 60 -6.91 -13.94 23.26
C ASN A 60 -7.15 -15.45 23.42
N PRO A 61 -7.09 -15.99 24.69
CA PRO A 61 -7.28 -17.42 24.95
C PRO A 61 -8.64 -17.98 24.52
N MET A 62 -9.64 -17.15 24.30
CA MET A 62 -10.98 -17.57 23.85
C MET A 62 -11.04 -17.80 22.34
N LEU A 63 -10.05 -17.33 21.59
CA LEU A 63 -9.93 -17.58 20.16
C LEU A 63 -9.10 -18.84 19.93
N GLN A 64 -9.41 -19.55 18.86
CA GLN A 64 -8.68 -20.74 18.46
C GLN A 64 -8.19 -20.61 17.03
N HIS A 65 -7.02 -21.13 16.79
CA HIS A 65 -6.52 -21.26 15.42
C HIS A 65 -7.46 -22.19 14.62
N ALA A 66 -7.53 -21.96 13.32
CA ALA A 66 -8.22 -22.85 12.42
C ALA A 66 -7.69 -24.30 12.60
N SER A 67 -8.57 -25.29 12.41
CA SER A 67 -8.28 -26.71 12.60
C SER A 67 -7.13 -27.24 11.73
N THR A 68 -6.74 -26.53 10.70
CA THR A 68 -5.58 -26.86 9.88
C THR A 68 -4.45 -25.88 10.22
N PRO A 69 -3.46 -26.29 11.03
CA PRO A 69 -2.30 -25.47 11.31
C PRO A 69 -1.40 -25.45 10.07
N SER A 70 -1.67 -24.57 9.17
CA SER A 70 -0.74 -24.25 8.10
C SER A 70 0.22 -23.19 8.63
N VAL A 71 1.44 -23.58 8.90
CA VAL A 71 2.52 -22.65 9.19
C VAL A 71 2.85 -21.94 7.88
N TYR A 72 2.20 -20.80 7.66
CA TYR A 72 2.55 -19.92 6.54
C TYR A 72 3.88 -19.27 6.87
N ARG A 73 4.91 -19.65 6.13
CA ARG A 73 6.22 -18.96 6.16
C ARG A 73 6.30 -18.05 4.96
N TYR A 74 6.52 -16.79 5.22
CA TYR A 74 6.89 -15.81 4.22
C TYR A 74 8.17 -15.09 4.68
N ASP A 75 9.02 -14.78 3.74
CA ASP A 75 10.36 -14.19 3.95
C ASP A 75 10.38 -12.67 3.77
N PHE A 76 9.22 -12.05 3.84
CA PHE A 76 9.05 -10.61 3.71
C PHE A 76 8.15 -10.05 4.82
N ILE A 77 8.22 -8.75 5.06
CA ILE A 77 7.33 -8.01 5.96
C ILE A 77 6.11 -7.55 5.17
N PRO A 78 4.91 -8.10 5.44
CA PRO A 78 3.71 -7.72 4.71
C PRO A 78 3.36 -6.24 4.94
N ASN A 79 3.15 -5.51 3.85
CA ASN A 79 2.72 -4.11 3.92
C ASN A 79 1.77 -3.80 2.76
N PRO A 80 0.46 -3.62 3.01
CA PRO A 80 -0.52 -3.31 1.98
C PRO A 80 -0.18 -2.07 1.15
N ALA A 81 0.52 -1.09 1.73
CA ALA A 81 0.90 0.13 1.04
C ALA A 81 1.96 -0.09 -0.07
N LYS A 82 2.68 -1.23 -0.06
CA LYS A 82 3.68 -1.57 -1.09
C LYS A 82 3.09 -2.20 -2.35
N THR A 83 1.80 -2.51 -2.34
CA THR A 83 1.09 -3.05 -3.51
C THR A 83 0.08 -2.04 -4.03
N PHE A 84 -0.61 -2.37 -5.11
CA PHE A 84 -1.58 -1.43 -5.69
C PHE A 84 -2.68 -1.06 -4.71
N HIS A 85 -2.78 0.21 -4.34
CA HIS A 85 -3.91 0.75 -3.61
C HIS A 85 -4.14 2.23 -3.94
N ARG A 86 -5.36 2.71 -3.73
CA ARG A 86 -5.78 4.10 -3.96
C ARG A 86 -6.09 4.86 -2.67
N GLY A 87 -5.44 4.48 -1.61
CA GLY A 87 -5.77 4.83 -0.24
C GLY A 87 -6.65 3.74 0.37
N ALA A 88 -6.79 3.76 1.70
CA ALA A 88 -7.54 2.77 2.47
C ALA A 88 -8.75 3.40 3.15
N THR A 89 -9.85 2.67 3.20
CA THR A 89 -11.07 3.05 3.91
C THR A 89 -11.66 1.84 4.63
N ASP A 90 -12.21 2.05 5.83
CA ASP A 90 -13.05 1.07 6.53
C ASP A 90 -14.48 1.00 5.97
N TYR A 91 -14.75 1.82 4.93
CA TYR A 91 -16.04 1.95 4.29
C TYR A 91 -17.11 2.38 5.29
N PHE A 92 -18.24 1.72 5.37
CA PHE A 92 -19.35 2.05 6.27
C PHE A 92 -19.34 1.24 7.57
N LEU A 93 -18.20 0.76 8.06
CA LEU A 93 -18.14 -0.07 9.26
C LEU A 93 -18.75 0.64 10.48
N HIS A 94 -18.44 1.93 10.66
CA HIS A 94 -18.92 2.76 11.77
C HIS A 94 -19.94 3.83 11.33
N GLY A 95 -20.53 3.67 10.16
CA GLY A 95 -21.50 4.60 9.62
C GLY A 95 -21.05 5.24 8.30
N ARG A 96 -21.87 6.14 7.78
CA ARG A 96 -21.59 6.78 6.49
C ARG A 96 -20.39 7.69 6.56
N THR A 97 -19.46 7.51 5.60
CA THR A 97 -18.34 8.42 5.39
C THR A 97 -18.38 9.01 3.98
N PRO A 98 -18.16 10.31 3.80
CA PRO A 98 -18.09 10.93 2.48
C PRO A 98 -16.76 10.65 1.76
N ASN A 99 -15.72 10.28 2.49
CA ASN A 99 -14.35 10.15 1.97
C ASN A 99 -14.01 8.71 1.58
N MET A 100 -14.76 8.15 0.62
CA MET A 100 -14.54 6.79 0.13
C MET A 100 -13.76 6.71 -1.19
N ALA A 101 -13.48 7.86 -1.80
CA ALA A 101 -12.79 7.91 -3.07
C ALA A 101 -11.46 8.66 -2.95
N ASN A 102 -10.53 8.28 -3.79
CA ASN A 102 -9.34 9.08 -4.04
C ASN A 102 -9.66 10.10 -5.15
N TRP A 103 -9.89 11.31 -4.75
CA TRP A 103 -10.30 12.41 -5.65
C TRP A 103 -9.18 12.87 -6.59
N ASP A 104 -7.93 12.58 -6.23
CA ASP A 104 -6.74 13.14 -6.88
C ASP A 104 -6.17 12.22 -7.96
N THR A 105 -6.30 10.90 -7.78
CA THR A 105 -5.74 9.93 -8.71
C THR A 105 -6.58 8.64 -8.80
N PRO A 106 -6.70 8.06 -10.01
CA PRO A 106 -7.26 6.71 -10.19
C PRO A 106 -6.17 5.63 -10.10
N LYS A 107 -4.90 6.02 -9.94
CA LYS A 107 -3.75 5.12 -9.91
C LYS A 107 -3.38 4.75 -8.47
N SER A 108 -2.46 3.80 -8.33
CA SER A 108 -1.86 3.48 -7.04
C SER A 108 -1.19 4.71 -6.43
N THR A 109 -1.40 4.93 -5.14
CA THR A 109 -0.76 6.00 -4.38
C THR A 109 0.58 5.58 -3.81
N GLY A 110 0.76 4.29 -3.52
CA GLY A 110 1.97 3.75 -2.94
C GLY A 110 2.28 4.27 -1.53
N GLU A 111 3.41 3.84 -0.99
CA GLU A 111 3.95 4.30 0.28
C GLU A 111 4.79 5.57 0.06
N LYS A 112 4.71 6.53 0.99
CA LYS A 112 5.55 7.73 0.94
C LYS A 112 6.98 7.38 1.34
N ILE A 113 7.89 7.37 0.37
CA ILE A 113 9.27 6.95 0.56
C ILE A 113 10.25 8.10 0.88
N GLY A 114 9.91 9.34 0.58
CA GLY A 114 10.85 10.44 0.82
C GLY A 114 10.50 11.73 0.08
N LYS A 115 11.53 12.55 -0.12
CA LYS A 115 11.43 13.84 -0.81
C LYS A 115 12.53 13.96 -1.86
N VAL A 116 12.20 14.53 -3.00
CA VAL A 116 13.22 14.94 -3.98
C VAL A 116 13.92 16.20 -3.47
N VAL A 117 15.23 16.11 -3.29
CA VAL A 117 16.06 17.22 -2.79
C VAL A 117 16.91 17.87 -3.89
N ALA A 118 17.21 17.14 -4.96
CA ALA A 118 17.94 17.68 -6.10
C ALA A 118 17.58 16.95 -7.40
N ILE A 119 17.78 17.62 -8.52
CA ILE A 119 17.59 17.07 -9.86
C ILE A 119 18.83 17.36 -10.70
N LYS A 120 19.30 16.37 -11.43
CA LYS A 120 20.27 16.48 -12.51
C LYS A 120 19.62 16.10 -13.84
N HIS A 121 20.37 16.22 -14.95
CA HIS A 121 19.84 16.00 -16.31
C HIS A 121 19.06 14.66 -16.46
N ASN A 122 19.52 13.58 -15.84
CA ASN A 122 18.94 12.25 -15.99
C ASN A 122 18.78 11.50 -14.64
N ALA A 123 18.86 12.20 -13.52
CA ALA A 123 18.77 11.61 -12.19
C ALA A 123 18.07 12.54 -11.20
N ILE A 124 17.47 11.96 -10.19
CA ILE A 124 16.88 12.63 -9.03
C ILE A 124 17.59 12.19 -7.77
N CYS A 125 17.88 13.11 -6.87
CA CYS A 125 18.36 12.82 -5.53
C CYS A 125 17.16 12.79 -4.58
N VAL A 126 17.00 11.70 -3.84
CA VAL A 126 15.88 11.49 -2.94
C VAL A 126 16.39 11.32 -1.51
N GLU A 127 15.94 12.20 -0.64
CA GLU A 127 16.08 12.01 0.81
C GLU A 127 15.03 10.98 1.25
N LEU A 128 15.46 9.75 1.50
CA LEU A 128 14.58 8.66 1.90
C LEU A 128 14.13 8.81 3.35
N ALA A 129 12.91 8.39 3.63
CA ALA A 129 12.43 8.25 5.00
C ALA A 129 13.20 7.12 5.72
N PRO A 130 13.32 7.18 7.06
CA PRO A 130 14.01 6.14 7.83
C PRO A 130 13.43 4.75 7.58
N GLY A 131 14.31 3.78 7.34
CA GLY A 131 13.92 2.39 7.12
C GLY A 131 13.47 2.05 5.68
N ILE A 132 13.45 3.03 4.78
CA ILE A 132 13.15 2.80 3.36
C ILE A 132 14.45 2.43 2.62
N THR A 133 14.37 1.35 1.84
CA THR A 133 15.42 0.93 0.91
C THR A 133 14.80 0.76 -0.47
N LEU A 134 15.47 1.26 -1.49
CA LEU A 134 15.05 1.16 -2.89
C LEU A 134 15.96 0.21 -3.66
N HIS A 135 15.39 -0.44 -4.66
CA HIS A 135 16.10 -1.36 -5.54
C HIS A 135 15.88 -1.00 -7.00
N ASN A 136 16.76 -1.47 -7.85
CA ASN A 136 16.54 -1.38 -9.29
C ASN A 136 15.29 -2.17 -9.67
N GLY A 137 14.44 -1.57 -10.49
CA GLY A 137 13.16 -2.13 -10.88
C GLY A 137 11.96 -1.67 -10.02
N ASP A 138 12.19 -1.06 -8.85
CA ASP A 138 11.11 -0.52 -8.05
C ASP A 138 10.32 0.54 -8.82
N GLY A 139 9.00 0.48 -8.67
CA GLY A 139 8.08 1.48 -9.23
C GLY A 139 7.95 2.68 -8.31
N ILE A 140 8.15 3.87 -8.83
CA ILE A 140 7.96 5.12 -8.10
C ILE A 140 6.84 5.93 -8.72
N CYS A 141 6.01 6.52 -7.88
CA CYS A 141 4.97 7.45 -8.29
C CYS A 141 5.28 8.87 -7.82
N TYR A 142 5.02 9.82 -8.70
CA TYR A 142 5.01 11.24 -8.37
C TYR A 142 3.78 11.89 -8.98
N GLN A 143 2.85 12.34 -8.15
CA GLN A 143 1.54 12.84 -8.57
C GLN A 143 0.80 11.80 -9.44
N ASP A 144 0.58 12.11 -10.71
CA ASP A 144 -0.11 11.26 -11.70
C ASP A 144 0.85 10.43 -12.56
N LYS A 145 2.17 10.52 -12.31
CA LYS A 145 3.21 9.88 -13.10
C LYS A 145 3.87 8.76 -12.34
N GLY A 146 3.98 7.60 -12.99
CA GLY A 146 4.75 6.47 -12.51
C GLY A 146 5.97 6.22 -13.40
N PHE A 147 7.06 5.76 -12.80
CA PHE A 147 8.26 5.33 -13.51
C PHE A 147 8.99 4.24 -12.71
N ALA A 148 9.79 3.44 -13.38
CA ALA A 148 10.63 2.46 -12.73
C ALA A 148 12.05 3.02 -12.49
N ILE A 149 12.67 2.55 -11.42
CA ILE A 149 14.09 2.80 -11.14
C ILE A 149 14.91 1.93 -12.09
N ASN A 150 15.69 2.57 -12.94
CA ASN A 150 16.63 1.87 -13.82
C ASN A 150 17.95 1.56 -13.11
N ARG A 151 18.45 2.51 -12.31
CA ARG A 151 19.71 2.41 -11.60
C ARG A 151 19.73 3.32 -10.37
N ILE A 152 20.46 2.91 -9.32
CA ILE A 152 20.70 3.70 -8.11
C ILE A 152 22.21 3.86 -7.93
N GLU A 153 22.66 5.09 -7.65
CA GLU A 153 24.05 5.42 -7.32
C GLU A 153 24.07 6.32 -6.08
N GLY A 154 24.32 5.76 -4.90
CA GLY A 154 24.14 6.45 -3.63
C GLY A 154 22.72 6.94 -3.47
N ASP A 155 22.55 8.24 -3.23
CA ASP A 155 21.23 8.88 -3.10
C ASP A 155 20.60 9.26 -4.45
N TRP A 156 21.27 8.95 -5.57
CA TRP A 156 20.80 9.30 -6.91
C TRP A 156 20.07 8.15 -7.57
N ILE A 157 18.84 8.42 -7.97
CA ILE A 157 17.96 7.50 -8.70
C ILE A 157 17.94 7.92 -10.17
N PHE A 158 18.19 6.97 -11.05
CA PHE A 158 18.10 7.12 -12.50
C PHE A 158 16.80 6.43 -12.98
N PRO A 159 15.75 7.20 -13.26
CA PRO A 159 14.49 6.65 -13.73
C PRO A 159 14.57 6.23 -15.20
N ASN A 160 13.64 5.37 -15.61
CA ASN A 160 13.47 4.95 -17.00
C ASN A 160 12.75 5.98 -17.90
N ILE A 161 12.52 7.19 -17.39
CA ILE A 161 11.90 8.30 -18.11
C ILE A 161 12.75 9.57 -18.00
N GLN A 162 12.45 10.57 -18.84
CA GLN A 162 13.15 11.86 -18.76
C GLN A 162 12.82 12.59 -17.45
N VAL A 163 13.85 12.99 -16.73
CA VAL A 163 13.76 13.63 -15.40
C VAL A 163 12.99 14.96 -15.45
N SER A 164 13.06 15.69 -16.53
CA SER A 164 12.32 16.95 -16.72
C SER A 164 10.80 16.83 -16.54
N ARG A 165 10.26 15.61 -16.58
CA ARG A 165 8.84 15.31 -16.35
C ARG A 165 8.48 15.02 -14.91
N ILE A 166 9.44 14.88 -14.02
CA ILE A 166 9.23 14.40 -12.63
C ILE A 166 8.91 15.58 -11.68
N GLY A 167 9.64 16.71 -11.76
CA GLY A 167 9.46 17.84 -10.85
C GLY A 167 10.10 17.65 -9.46
N ASN A 168 9.89 18.61 -8.54
CA ASN A 168 10.66 18.77 -7.29
C ASN A 168 9.87 18.44 -6.02
N ARG A 169 8.99 17.44 -5.98
CA ARG A 169 8.17 17.20 -4.79
C ARG A 169 8.25 15.76 -4.29
N VAL A 170 7.53 15.47 -3.24
CA VAL A 170 7.49 14.15 -2.58
C VAL A 170 7.13 13.05 -3.56
N ILE A 171 7.87 11.93 -3.48
CA ILE A 171 7.67 10.72 -4.27
C ILE A 171 7.04 9.66 -3.38
N GLY A 172 6.05 8.94 -3.93
CA GLY A 172 5.48 7.73 -3.33
C GLY A 172 5.66 6.53 -4.27
N THR A 173 5.78 5.35 -3.72
CA THR A 173 5.80 4.05 -4.44
C THR A 173 4.51 3.31 -4.27
#